data_5b3673be603dffa6baafe5e75e7cacf3
#
_entry.id   5b3673be603dffa6baafe5e75e7cacf3
#
_cell.length_a   1.000
_cell.length_b   1.000
_cell.length_c   1.000
_cell.angle_alpha   90.00
_cell.angle_beta   90.00
_cell.angle_gamma   90.00
#
_symmetry.space_group_name_H-M   'P 1'
#
loop_
_entity.id
_entity.type
_entity.pdbx_description
1 polymer ?
#
loop_
_entity_poly.entity_id
_entity_poly.type
_entity_poly.pdbx_seq_one_letter_code
_entity_poly.pdbx_strand_id
1 'polypeptide(L)'
;RRSRKEASGLGRNVTLFDNVREWAYSAVREYWRPNGYDAWAEAVRATCDSANAFGLEQGGPLPHSELKATAKSIARWVWRHFTPAKFSSVQAARGAKGGRIGGKVSKRPTKGGKARAELLPEVLRLKAQGYSNRDIAEDLQISAGSVSNYLRRDRE
;
A
#
# COMPACT_ATOMS: atom_id res chain seq x y z
N ARG A 1 -18.82 5.77 2.56
CA ARG A 1 -18.56 6.06 4.00
C ARG A 1 -19.80 6.74 4.56
N ARG A 2 -20.50 6.11 5.49
CA ARG A 2 -21.57 6.77 6.25
C ARG A 2 -20.93 7.89 7.10
N SER A 3 -21.51 9.07 7.05
CA SER A 3 -21.00 10.19 7.85
C SER A 3 -21.28 9.95 9.33
N ARG A 4 -20.47 10.57 10.21
CA ARG A 4 -20.67 10.48 11.68
C ARG A 4 -22.07 10.92 12.12
N LYS A 5 -22.76 11.76 11.32
CA LYS A 5 -24.14 12.22 11.56
C LYS A 5 -25.19 11.13 11.28
N GLU A 6 -24.92 10.20 10.35
CA GLU A 6 -25.83 9.10 10.06
C GLU A 6 -25.77 7.99 11.13
N ALA A 7 -24.69 7.98 11.95
CA ALA A 7 -24.55 7.02 13.04
C ALA A 7 -25.40 7.33 14.26
N SER A 8 -25.95 8.53 14.42
CA SER A 8 -26.73 8.95 15.59
C SER A 8 -28.06 8.19 15.76
N GLY A 9 -28.54 7.52 14.71
CA GLY A 9 -29.74 6.66 14.77
C GLY A 9 -29.43 5.17 14.90
N LEU A 10 -28.16 4.77 14.90
CA LEU A 10 -27.74 3.38 15.02
C LEU A 10 -27.64 2.98 16.50
N GLY A 11 -28.07 1.76 16.84
CA GLY A 11 -27.92 1.23 18.19
C GLY A 11 -26.44 1.17 18.61
N ARG A 12 -26.19 1.24 19.93
CA ARG A 12 -24.86 1.22 20.56
C ARG A 12 -23.96 0.10 20.03
N ASN A 13 -24.50 -1.08 19.81
CA ASN A 13 -23.78 -2.24 19.28
C ASN A 13 -23.20 -1.98 17.89
N VAL A 14 -23.98 -1.35 17.02
CA VAL A 14 -23.55 -1.04 15.65
C VAL A 14 -22.48 0.05 15.65
N THR A 15 -22.67 1.06 16.50
CA THR A 15 -21.68 2.14 16.65
C THR A 15 -20.35 1.62 17.18
N LEU A 16 -20.38 0.78 18.21
CA LEU A 16 -19.19 0.13 18.75
C LEU A 16 -18.50 -0.72 17.69
N PHE A 17 -19.28 -1.58 17.03
CA PHE A 17 -18.78 -2.48 16.00
C PHE A 17 -18.08 -1.70 14.86
N ASP A 18 -18.71 -0.65 14.35
CA ASP A 18 -18.16 0.13 13.24
C ASP A 18 -16.87 0.88 13.64
N ASN A 19 -16.84 1.48 14.83
CA ASN A 19 -15.65 2.17 15.34
C ASN A 19 -14.47 1.21 15.53
N VAL A 20 -14.69 0.10 16.19
CA VAL A 20 -13.62 -0.88 16.47
C VAL A 20 -13.17 -1.57 15.18
N ARG A 21 -14.08 -1.89 14.29
CA ARG A 21 -13.76 -2.50 13.00
C ARG A 21 -12.89 -1.59 12.12
N GLU A 22 -13.18 -0.29 12.08
CA GLU A 22 -12.39 0.66 11.30
C GLU A 22 -10.94 0.74 11.81
N TRP A 23 -10.75 0.79 13.13
CA TRP A 23 -9.44 0.69 13.76
C TRP A 23 -8.76 -0.65 13.44
N ALA A 24 -9.49 -1.76 13.57
CA ALA A 24 -8.98 -3.11 13.41
C ALA A 24 -8.37 -3.37 12.02
N TYR A 25 -8.90 -2.78 10.97
CA TYR A 25 -8.38 -2.94 9.60
C TYR A 25 -6.95 -2.39 9.42
N SER A 26 -6.57 -1.41 10.19
CA SER A 26 -5.21 -0.86 10.18
C SER A 26 -4.30 -1.53 11.19
N ALA A 27 -4.79 -1.76 12.40
CA ALA A 27 -4.02 -2.27 13.53
C ALA A 27 -3.58 -3.74 13.37
N VAL A 28 -4.36 -4.59 12.68
CA VAL A 28 -4.04 -6.01 12.51
C VAL A 28 -2.64 -6.26 11.94
N ARG A 29 -2.10 -5.32 11.18
CA ARG A 29 -0.76 -5.44 10.55
C ARG A 29 0.38 -5.53 11.56
N GLU A 30 0.23 -4.94 12.73
CA GLU A 30 1.22 -4.95 13.81
C GLU A 30 1.31 -6.33 14.49
N TYR A 31 0.29 -7.15 14.29
CA TYR A 31 0.16 -8.48 14.91
C TYR A 31 0.48 -9.62 13.93
N TRP A 32 0.82 -9.37 12.69
CA TRP A 32 1.18 -10.40 11.70
C TRP A 32 2.55 -11.01 12.02
N ARG A 33 2.57 -11.87 13.02
CA ARG A 33 3.74 -12.67 13.45
C ARG A 33 3.28 -14.07 13.83
N PRO A 34 4.17 -15.05 13.88
CA PRO A 34 3.81 -16.38 14.41
C PRO A 34 3.18 -16.24 15.79
N ASN A 35 2.06 -16.94 16.02
CA ASN A 35 1.28 -16.90 17.26
C ASN A 35 0.77 -15.50 17.65
N GLY A 36 0.63 -14.57 16.71
CA GLY A 36 0.17 -13.20 16.99
C GLY A 36 -1.33 -13.06 17.25
N TYR A 37 -2.13 -14.13 17.01
CA TYR A 37 -3.58 -14.07 17.13
C TYR A 37 -4.07 -13.75 18.55
N ASP A 38 -3.45 -14.32 19.58
CA ASP A 38 -3.89 -14.11 20.96
C ASP A 38 -3.67 -12.65 21.39
N ALA A 39 -2.49 -12.10 21.07
CA ALA A 39 -2.20 -10.69 21.30
C ALA A 39 -3.12 -9.76 20.48
N TRP A 40 -3.44 -10.14 19.24
CA TRP A 40 -4.42 -9.46 18.42
C TRP A 40 -5.82 -9.47 19.03
N ALA A 41 -6.31 -10.63 19.46
CA ALA A 41 -7.63 -10.78 20.06
C ALA A 41 -7.75 -9.97 21.36
N GLU A 42 -6.68 -9.91 22.15
CA GLU A 42 -6.60 -9.08 23.36
C GLU A 42 -6.65 -7.59 23.05
N ALA A 43 -5.91 -7.14 22.04
CA ALA A 43 -5.93 -5.74 21.61
C ALA A 43 -7.32 -5.31 21.12
N VAL A 44 -8.02 -6.18 20.35
CA VAL A 44 -9.39 -5.90 19.93
C VAL A 44 -10.34 -5.82 21.13
N ARG A 45 -10.16 -6.68 22.13
CA ARG A 45 -10.97 -6.65 23.36
C ARG A 45 -10.75 -5.34 24.10
N ALA A 46 -9.51 -4.96 24.37
CA ALA A 46 -9.17 -3.72 25.04
C ALA A 46 -9.72 -2.48 24.30
N THR A 47 -9.69 -2.50 22.96
CA THR A 47 -10.26 -1.43 22.14
C THR A 47 -11.79 -1.38 22.25
N CYS A 48 -12.47 -2.53 22.31
CA CYS A 48 -13.91 -2.58 22.56
C CYS A 48 -14.26 -2.02 23.94
N ASP A 49 -13.50 -2.38 24.98
CA ASP A 49 -13.70 -1.89 26.34
C ASP A 49 -13.54 -0.36 26.40
N SER A 50 -12.49 0.17 25.78
CA SER A 50 -12.24 1.61 25.71
C SER A 50 -13.30 2.37 24.89
N ALA A 51 -13.82 1.78 23.82
CA ALA A 51 -14.85 2.38 22.97
C ALA A 51 -16.26 2.30 23.56
N ASN A 52 -16.47 1.54 24.63
CA ASN A 52 -17.76 1.34 25.31
C ASN A 52 -18.09 2.49 26.29
N ALA A 53 -17.77 3.70 25.91
CA ALA A 53 -18.01 4.92 26.73
C ALA A 53 -19.32 5.60 26.33
N PHE A 54 -20.44 4.87 26.35
CA PHE A 54 -21.78 5.43 26.06
C PHE A 54 -22.37 6.10 27.29
N GLY A 55 -22.87 7.33 27.12
CA GLY A 55 -23.55 8.07 28.17
C GLY A 55 -24.92 7.47 28.50
N LEU A 56 -25.48 7.87 29.65
CA LEU A 56 -26.81 7.39 30.12
C LEU A 56 -27.93 7.78 29.15
N GLU A 57 -27.79 8.92 28.46
CA GLU A 57 -28.73 9.38 27.41
C GLU A 57 -28.74 8.45 26.19
N GLN A 58 -27.67 7.68 25.97
CA GLN A 58 -27.55 6.66 24.94
C GLN A 58 -27.88 5.26 25.44
N GLY A 59 -28.32 5.13 26.71
CA GLY A 59 -28.64 3.85 27.38
C GLY A 59 -27.46 3.21 28.12
N GLY A 60 -26.40 3.98 28.38
CA GLY A 60 -25.21 3.54 29.13
C GLY A 60 -24.30 2.56 28.40
N PRO A 61 -23.24 2.09 29.05
CA PRO A 61 -22.31 1.11 28.47
C PRO A 61 -23.00 -0.22 28.15
N LEU A 62 -22.49 -0.90 27.12
CA LEU A 62 -22.94 -2.24 26.73
C LEU A 62 -22.50 -3.28 27.81
N PRO A 63 -23.29 -4.34 28.04
CA PRO A 63 -22.92 -5.43 28.92
C PRO A 63 -21.63 -6.13 28.43
N HIS A 64 -20.86 -6.66 29.41
CA HIS A 64 -19.59 -7.35 29.11
C HIS A 64 -19.76 -8.55 28.16
N SER A 65 -20.90 -9.27 28.25
CA SER A 65 -21.20 -10.39 27.35
C SER A 65 -21.29 -9.95 25.88
N GLU A 66 -21.92 -8.80 25.60
CA GLU A 66 -22.06 -8.25 24.26
C GLU A 66 -20.73 -7.73 23.74
N LEU A 67 -19.95 -7.05 24.59
CA LEU A 67 -18.59 -6.62 24.25
C LEU A 67 -17.70 -7.79 23.85
N LYS A 68 -17.70 -8.84 24.65
CA LYS A 68 -16.93 -10.06 24.39
C LYS A 68 -17.33 -10.73 23.08
N ALA A 69 -18.63 -10.79 22.78
CA ALA A 69 -19.13 -11.35 21.53
C ALA A 69 -18.69 -10.50 20.32
N THR A 70 -18.83 -9.18 20.43
CA THR A 70 -18.42 -8.23 19.38
C THR A 70 -16.91 -8.27 19.13
N ALA A 71 -16.10 -8.21 20.18
CA ALA A 71 -14.66 -8.30 20.08
C ALA A 71 -14.20 -9.61 19.41
N LYS A 72 -14.75 -10.74 19.83
CA LYS A 72 -14.47 -12.06 19.24
C LYS A 72 -14.82 -12.13 17.76
N SER A 73 -15.96 -11.55 17.37
CA SER A 73 -16.42 -11.49 16.00
C SER A 73 -15.44 -10.68 15.13
N ILE A 74 -15.10 -9.46 15.56
CA ILE A 74 -14.17 -8.58 14.86
C ILE A 74 -12.79 -9.23 14.75
N ALA A 75 -12.23 -9.72 15.88
CA ALA A 75 -10.90 -10.32 15.90
C ALA A 75 -10.77 -11.48 14.92
N ARG A 76 -11.74 -12.41 14.94
CA ARG A 76 -11.74 -13.58 14.04
C ARG A 76 -11.90 -13.20 12.59
N TRP A 77 -12.84 -12.31 12.29
CA TRP A 77 -13.12 -11.94 10.91
C TRP A 77 -11.94 -11.19 10.29
N VAL A 78 -11.41 -10.19 10.99
CA VAL A 78 -10.28 -9.39 10.50
C VAL A 78 -9.04 -10.25 10.33
N TRP A 79 -8.68 -11.08 11.30
CA TRP A 79 -7.53 -11.99 11.21
C TRP A 79 -7.61 -12.91 10.00
N ARG A 80 -8.78 -13.45 9.70
CA ARG A 80 -9.00 -14.37 8.58
C ARG A 80 -8.97 -13.65 7.22
N HIS A 81 -9.47 -12.44 7.16
CA HIS A 81 -9.67 -11.74 5.89
C HIS A 81 -8.58 -10.74 5.55
N PHE A 82 -7.88 -10.19 6.54
CA PHE A 82 -6.76 -9.27 6.37
C PHE A 82 -5.44 -10.02 6.62
N THR A 83 -4.94 -10.69 5.59
CA THR A 83 -3.66 -11.40 5.66
C THR A 83 -2.56 -10.59 4.95
N PRO A 84 -1.26 -10.79 5.29
CA PRO A 84 -0.15 -10.16 4.59
C PRO A 84 -0.20 -10.35 3.08
N ALA A 85 -0.54 -11.55 2.61
CA ALA A 85 -0.64 -11.86 1.19
C ALA A 85 -1.76 -11.06 0.50
N LYS A 86 -2.96 -10.99 1.09
CA LYS A 86 -4.07 -10.19 0.55
C LYS A 86 -3.74 -8.70 0.57
N PHE A 87 -3.11 -8.20 1.63
CA PHE A 87 -2.69 -6.81 1.71
C PHE A 87 -1.70 -6.48 0.59
N SER A 88 -0.65 -7.30 0.43
CA SER A 88 0.35 -7.13 -0.64
C SER A 88 -0.28 -7.15 -2.04
N SER A 89 -1.18 -8.10 -2.32
CA SER A 89 -1.86 -8.18 -3.61
C SER A 89 -2.73 -6.95 -3.93
N VAL A 90 -3.46 -6.44 -2.92
CA VAL A 90 -4.28 -5.22 -3.08
C VAL A 90 -3.38 -3.99 -3.31
N GLN A 91 -2.27 -3.87 -2.59
CA GLN A 91 -1.32 -2.77 -2.80
C GLN A 91 -0.66 -2.84 -4.18
N ALA A 92 -0.26 -4.03 -4.63
CA ALA A 92 0.29 -4.25 -5.97
C ALA A 92 -0.73 -3.86 -7.06
N ALA A 93 -1.99 -4.27 -6.93
CA ALA A 93 -3.05 -3.90 -7.87
C ALA A 93 -3.31 -2.38 -7.91
N ARG A 94 -3.32 -1.72 -6.74
CA ARG A 94 -3.46 -0.26 -6.64
C ARG A 94 -2.26 0.45 -7.27
N GLY A 95 -1.05 -0.01 -6.98
CA GLY A 95 0.19 0.51 -7.56
C GLY A 95 0.21 0.38 -9.09
N ALA A 96 -0.15 -0.78 -9.62
CA ALA A 96 -0.26 -1.01 -11.06
C ALA A 96 -1.28 -0.09 -11.74
N LYS A 97 -2.47 0.10 -11.09
CA LYS A 97 -3.48 1.04 -11.58
C LYS A 97 -2.97 2.49 -11.56
N GLY A 98 -2.37 2.91 -10.45
CA GLY A 98 -1.79 4.25 -10.30
C GLY A 98 -0.66 4.50 -11.29
N GLY A 99 0.26 3.54 -11.44
CA GLY A 99 1.37 3.61 -12.41
C GLY A 99 0.90 3.74 -13.86
N ARG A 100 -0.14 2.98 -14.23
CA ARG A 100 -0.73 3.07 -15.58
C ARG A 100 -1.36 4.43 -15.85
N ILE A 101 -2.08 5.00 -14.88
CA ILE A 101 -2.68 6.34 -15.00
C ILE A 101 -1.58 7.41 -14.98
N GLY A 102 -0.67 7.35 -14.02
CA GLY A 102 0.44 8.29 -13.87
C GLY A 102 1.36 8.30 -15.09
N GLY A 103 1.65 7.13 -15.67
CA GLY A 103 2.45 7.02 -16.90
C GLY A 103 1.80 7.68 -18.11
N LYS A 104 0.46 7.65 -18.22
CA LYS A 104 -0.27 8.32 -19.30
C LYS A 104 -0.35 9.84 -19.12
N VAL A 105 -0.44 10.30 -17.87
CA VAL A 105 -0.61 11.74 -17.55
C VAL A 105 0.72 12.44 -17.35
N SER A 106 1.79 11.70 -17.07
CA SER A 106 3.10 12.26 -16.83
C SER A 106 3.65 12.88 -18.12
N LYS A 107 3.65 14.21 -18.17
CA LYS A 107 4.32 15.01 -19.20
C LYS A 107 5.84 15.12 -18.96
N ARG A 108 6.38 14.43 -17.95
CA ARG A 108 7.82 14.40 -17.71
C ARG A 108 8.46 13.62 -18.86
N PRO A 109 9.31 14.29 -19.70
CA PRO A 109 10.12 13.55 -20.64
C PRO A 109 10.93 12.53 -19.80
N THR A 110 10.89 11.26 -20.19
CA THR A 110 11.77 10.25 -19.61
C THR A 110 13.19 10.78 -19.79
N LYS A 111 13.86 11.11 -18.68
CA LYS A 111 15.21 11.71 -18.68
C LYS A 111 16.17 10.93 -19.58
N GLY A 112 15.94 9.61 -19.70
CA GLY A 112 16.67 8.73 -20.62
C GLY A 112 16.22 8.74 -22.09
N GLY A 113 14.98 9.18 -22.39
CA GLY A 113 14.47 9.17 -23.77
C GLY A 113 15.03 10.31 -24.63
N LYS A 114 15.08 11.53 -24.06
CA LYS A 114 15.72 12.69 -24.74
C LYS A 114 17.22 12.48 -24.84
N ALA A 115 17.90 12.10 -23.77
CA ALA A 115 19.31 11.81 -23.78
C ALA A 115 19.67 10.72 -24.81
N ARG A 116 18.81 9.67 -24.94
CA ARG A 116 19.04 8.64 -25.95
C ARG A 116 18.94 9.18 -27.37
N ALA A 117 17.90 9.94 -27.68
CA ALA A 117 17.70 10.50 -29.04
C ALA A 117 18.85 11.42 -29.45
N GLU A 118 19.40 12.17 -28.51
CA GLU A 118 20.51 13.09 -28.76
C GLU A 118 21.88 12.37 -28.85
N LEU A 119 22.09 11.36 -27.97
CA LEU A 119 23.39 10.70 -27.84
C LEU A 119 23.54 9.43 -28.68
N LEU A 120 22.43 8.82 -29.14
CA LEU A 120 22.49 7.56 -29.91
C LEU A 120 23.32 7.69 -31.21
N PRO A 121 23.19 8.75 -32.03
CA PRO A 121 24.01 8.89 -33.21
C PRO A 121 25.51 8.90 -32.90
N GLU A 122 25.89 9.59 -31.85
CA GLU A 122 27.29 9.69 -31.42
C GLU A 122 27.81 8.37 -30.82
N VAL A 123 26.99 7.69 -30.04
CA VAL A 123 27.30 6.33 -29.52
C VAL A 123 27.55 5.35 -30.67
N LEU A 124 26.72 5.40 -31.72
CA LEU A 124 26.88 4.53 -32.90
C LEU A 124 28.15 4.89 -33.68
N ARG A 125 28.44 6.17 -33.82
CA ARG A 125 29.66 6.64 -34.50
C ARG A 125 30.92 6.16 -33.80
N LEU A 126 31.02 6.37 -32.49
CA LEU A 126 32.16 5.95 -31.67
C LEU A 126 32.28 4.41 -31.64
N LYS A 127 31.16 3.69 -31.60
CA LYS A 127 31.16 2.24 -31.67
C LYS A 127 31.67 1.70 -32.99
N ALA A 128 31.30 2.32 -34.11
CA ALA A 128 31.80 1.98 -35.46
C ALA A 128 33.32 2.25 -35.61
N GLN A 129 33.85 3.18 -34.83
CA GLN A 129 35.31 3.48 -34.77
C GLN A 129 36.07 2.48 -33.86
N GLY A 130 35.38 1.50 -33.22
CA GLY A 130 36.00 0.46 -32.43
C GLY A 130 36.14 0.77 -30.95
N TYR A 131 35.64 1.91 -30.47
CA TYR A 131 35.71 2.26 -29.05
C TYR A 131 34.92 1.27 -28.16
N SER A 132 35.44 1.00 -26.97
CA SER A 132 34.74 0.17 -25.99
C SER A 132 33.54 0.93 -25.37
N ASN A 133 32.57 0.20 -24.82
CA ASN A 133 31.43 0.85 -24.15
C ASN A 133 31.87 1.71 -22.96
N ARG A 134 33.03 1.45 -22.40
CA ARG A 134 33.60 2.19 -21.27
C ARG A 134 34.18 3.52 -21.73
N ASP A 135 34.93 3.50 -22.83
CA ASP A 135 35.52 4.71 -23.42
C ASP A 135 34.44 5.66 -23.94
N ILE A 136 33.38 5.10 -24.59
CA ILE A 136 32.21 5.86 -25.03
C ILE A 136 31.46 6.48 -23.85
N ALA A 137 31.36 5.74 -22.74
CA ALA A 137 30.68 6.23 -21.55
C ALA A 137 31.42 7.39 -20.91
N GLU A 138 32.76 7.33 -20.88
CA GLU A 138 33.64 8.39 -20.40
C GLU A 138 33.58 9.64 -21.26
N ASP A 139 33.71 9.49 -22.58
CA ASP A 139 33.67 10.57 -23.55
C ASP A 139 32.32 11.33 -23.51
N LEU A 140 31.21 10.61 -23.47
CA LEU A 140 29.85 11.19 -23.44
C LEU A 140 29.31 11.49 -22.04
N GLN A 141 30.11 11.31 -21.00
CA GLN A 141 29.73 11.51 -19.56
C GLN A 141 28.44 10.78 -19.16
N ILE A 142 28.26 9.54 -19.61
CA ILE A 142 27.15 8.68 -19.30
C ILE A 142 27.66 7.36 -18.69
N SER A 143 26.75 6.51 -18.16
CA SER A 143 27.17 5.21 -17.66
C SER A 143 27.39 4.20 -18.81
N ALA A 144 28.33 3.26 -18.64
CA ALA A 144 28.55 2.17 -19.59
C ALA A 144 27.28 1.30 -19.78
N GLY A 145 26.44 1.20 -18.73
CA GLY A 145 25.13 0.58 -18.82
C GLY A 145 24.15 1.33 -19.73
N SER A 146 24.23 2.67 -19.78
CA SER A 146 23.45 3.50 -20.70
C SER A 146 23.86 3.24 -22.15
N VAL A 147 25.17 3.19 -22.42
CA VAL A 147 25.71 2.84 -23.74
C VAL A 147 25.21 1.47 -24.19
N SER A 148 25.35 0.46 -23.35
CA SER A 148 24.86 -0.91 -23.63
C SER A 148 23.35 -0.94 -23.93
N ASN A 149 22.55 -0.19 -23.17
CA ASN A 149 21.10 -0.10 -23.39
C ASN A 149 20.74 0.63 -24.68
N TYR A 150 21.50 1.65 -25.08
CA TYR A 150 21.27 2.36 -26.33
C TYR A 150 21.53 1.44 -27.52
N LEU A 151 22.66 0.72 -27.50
CA LEU A 151 23.03 -0.22 -28.57
C LEU A 151 22.09 -1.43 -28.66
N ARG A 152 21.56 -1.94 -27.54
CA ARG A 152 20.63 -3.06 -27.54
C ARG A 152 19.29 -2.71 -28.20
N ARG A 153 18.73 -1.55 -27.86
CA ARG A 153 17.45 -1.07 -28.40
C ARG A 153 17.50 -0.59 -29.85
N ASP A 154 18.67 -0.45 -30.40
CA ASP A 154 18.87 -0.09 -31.81
C ASP A 154 18.89 -1.32 -32.73
N ARG A 155 19.00 -2.54 -32.12
CA ARG A 155 19.00 -3.82 -32.85
C ARG A 155 17.62 -4.49 -32.88
N GLU A 156 16.65 -3.98 -32.11
CA GLU A 156 15.25 -4.45 -32.07
C GLU A 156 14.38 -3.65 -33.04
#